data_f8d01670244fa3e128601cc28b42b48d
#
_entry.id   f8d01670244fa3e128601cc28b42b48d
#
_cell.length_a   1.000
_cell.length_b   1.000
_cell.length_c   1.000
_cell.angle_alpha   90.00
_cell.angle_beta   90.00
_cell.angle_gamma   90.00
#
_symmetry.space_group_name_H-M   'P 1'
#
loop_
_entity.id
_entity.type
_entity.pdbx_description
1 polymer ?
#
loop_
_entity_poly.entity_id
_entity_poly.type
_entity_poly.pdbx_seq_one_letter_code
_entity_poly.pdbx_strand_id
1 'polypeptide(L)'
;MKRCAPVRMSWLLGAVTAAIAVTCKSSTTPHQPTPCPSYSGGLSQGDSLYGLYQLVSYCLDTLPASGPPKISGHVTLSHATGVDSFLAVIVNQGQAPESILGTYTHPLPDSIHVTGVVKVSGFPVSVEVPGRFMLQQNTLSVSGRLAVTGASPHSLSFVGAR
;
A
#
# COMPACT_ATOMS: atom_id res chain seq x y z
N MET A 1 -21.29 -11.08 16.86
CA MET A 1 -22.28 -12.08 17.31
C MET A 1 -23.55 -11.34 17.74
N LYS A 2 -24.57 -11.29 16.90
CA LYS A 2 -25.88 -10.72 17.24
C LYS A 2 -26.81 -11.87 17.64
N ARG A 3 -27.28 -11.85 18.88
CA ARG A 3 -28.20 -12.85 19.43
C ARG A 3 -29.63 -12.50 18.99
N CYS A 4 -30.31 -13.44 18.33
CA CYS A 4 -31.75 -13.35 18.11
C CYS A 4 -32.45 -13.79 19.41
N ALA A 5 -33.29 -12.90 19.97
CA ALA A 5 -34.10 -13.20 21.14
C ALA A 5 -35.38 -13.98 20.72
N PRO A 6 -35.80 -14.98 21.50
CA PRO A 6 -37.06 -15.69 21.22
C PRO A 6 -38.26 -14.88 21.71
N VAL A 7 -39.22 -14.63 20.80
CA VAL A 7 -40.52 -14.07 21.13
C VAL A 7 -41.40 -15.19 21.68
N ARG A 8 -41.82 -15.06 22.97
CA ARG A 8 -42.84 -15.95 23.58
C ARG A 8 -44.21 -15.58 23.01
N MET A 9 -44.80 -16.52 22.36
CA MET A 9 -46.19 -16.42 21.85
C MET A 9 -47.12 -17.22 22.74
N SER A 10 -48.07 -16.51 23.43
CA SER A 10 -49.14 -17.10 24.20
C SER A 10 -50.24 -17.62 23.27
N TRP A 11 -50.76 -18.77 23.63
CA TRP A 11 -51.81 -19.53 22.93
C TRP A 11 -53.16 -18.82 22.95
N LEU A 12 -53.81 -18.70 21.79
CA LEU A 12 -55.28 -18.87 21.66
C LEU A 12 -55.61 -19.31 20.20
N LEU A 13 -56.49 -20.27 20.14
CA LEU A 13 -56.94 -21.06 19.00
C LEU A 13 -57.29 -20.27 17.72
N GLY A 14 -56.93 -20.83 16.56
CA GLY A 14 -57.52 -20.47 15.26
C GLY A 14 -56.61 -20.89 14.11
N ALA A 15 -57.01 -21.99 13.43
CA ALA A 15 -56.27 -22.56 12.31
C ALA A 15 -56.19 -21.63 11.09
N VAL A 16 -54.98 -21.17 10.73
CA VAL A 16 -54.52 -20.97 9.34
C VAL A 16 -53.00 -21.02 9.38
N THR A 17 -52.43 -22.08 8.81
CA THR A 17 -51.00 -22.26 8.61
C THR A 17 -50.50 -21.35 7.48
N ALA A 18 -50.15 -20.12 7.75
CA ALA A 18 -49.31 -19.32 6.86
C ALA A 18 -47.85 -19.48 7.26
N ALA A 19 -47.14 -20.32 6.52
CA ALA A 19 -45.70 -20.45 6.64
C ALA A 19 -45.06 -19.13 6.22
N ILE A 20 -44.73 -18.26 7.20
CA ILE A 20 -43.92 -17.09 6.98
C ILE A 20 -42.46 -17.60 6.93
N ALA A 21 -41.97 -17.88 5.72
CA ALA A 21 -40.56 -18.07 5.49
C ALA A 21 -39.85 -16.73 5.73
N VAL A 22 -39.30 -16.53 6.96
CA VAL A 22 -38.37 -15.45 7.26
C VAL A 22 -37.05 -15.77 6.54
N THR A 23 -36.96 -15.36 5.28
CA THR A 23 -35.70 -15.37 4.56
C THR A 23 -34.82 -14.27 5.16
N CYS A 24 -33.95 -14.62 6.11
CA CYS A 24 -32.84 -13.78 6.47
C CYS A 24 -31.92 -13.64 5.23
N LYS A 25 -32.21 -12.65 4.38
CA LYS A 25 -31.21 -12.20 3.39
C LYS A 25 -30.06 -11.60 4.15
N SER A 26 -29.06 -12.41 4.48
CA SER A 26 -27.73 -11.88 4.78
C SER A 26 -27.19 -11.30 3.47
N SER A 27 -27.37 -10.01 3.24
CA SER A 27 -26.69 -9.29 2.18
C SER A 27 -25.21 -9.17 2.58
N THR A 28 -24.46 -10.25 2.44
CA THR A 28 -23.01 -10.19 2.34
C THR A 28 -22.71 -9.68 0.93
N THR A 29 -22.81 -8.37 0.73
CA THR A 29 -22.16 -7.73 -0.41
C THR A 29 -20.67 -8.07 -0.25
N PRO A 30 -20.06 -8.78 -1.22
CA PRO A 30 -18.62 -9.04 -1.14
C PRO A 30 -17.93 -7.69 -1.03
N HIS A 31 -17.21 -7.47 0.09
CA HIS A 31 -16.47 -6.25 0.30
C HIS A 31 -15.34 -6.22 -0.75
N GLN A 32 -15.56 -5.43 -1.81
CA GLN A 32 -14.55 -5.28 -2.86
C GLN A 32 -13.30 -4.64 -2.22
N PRO A 33 -12.12 -5.24 -2.36
CA PRO A 33 -10.92 -4.69 -1.78
C PRO A 33 -10.66 -3.29 -2.34
N THR A 34 -10.41 -2.34 -1.46
CA THR A 34 -10.09 -0.96 -1.83
C THR A 34 -8.65 -0.90 -2.35
N PRO A 35 -8.40 -0.38 -3.56
CA PRO A 35 -7.05 -0.29 -4.10
C PRO A 35 -6.16 0.65 -3.28
N CYS A 36 -4.84 0.50 -3.41
CA CYS A 36 -3.88 1.43 -2.83
C CYS A 36 -4.10 2.85 -3.34
N PRO A 37 -3.83 3.89 -2.50
CA PRO A 37 -3.91 5.28 -2.92
C PRO A 37 -2.99 5.59 -4.10
N SER A 38 -3.44 6.46 -5.00
CA SER A 38 -2.63 7.02 -6.09
C SER A 38 -2.29 8.47 -5.80
N TYR A 39 -1.07 8.86 -6.12
CA TYR A 39 -0.54 10.20 -5.90
C TYR A 39 -0.09 10.82 -7.22
N SER A 40 -0.21 12.14 -7.33
CA SER A 40 0.31 12.94 -8.44
C SER A 40 0.47 14.39 -7.97
N GLY A 41 1.30 15.17 -8.64
CA GLY A 41 1.52 16.59 -8.31
C GLY A 41 2.99 16.99 -8.35
N GLY A 42 3.91 16.04 -8.28
CA GLY A 42 5.34 16.28 -8.44
C GLY A 42 5.95 17.12 -7.32
N LEU A 43 6.90 17.96 -7.70
CA LEU A 43 7.60 18.90 -6.82
C LEU A 43 6.91 20.26 -6.82
N SER A 44 6.82 20.88 -5.65
CA SER A 44 6.56 22.31 -5.56
C SER A 44 7.81 23.10 -6.00
N GLN A 45 7.62 24.33 -6.44
CA GLN A 45 8.73 25.18 -6.89
C GLN A 45 9.75 25.39 -5.77
N GLY A 46 10.99 25.05 -6.03
CA GLY A 46 12.09 25.16 -5.07
C GLY A 46 12.31 23.92 -4.19
N ASP A 47 11.46 22.93 -4.26
CA ASP A 47 11.65 21.66 -3.55
C ASP A 47 12.66 20.76 -4.26
N SER A 48 13.29 19.88 -3.48
CA SER A 48 14.19 18.84 -3.96
C SER A 48 13.71 17.46 -3.48
N LEU A 49 13.76 16.47 -4.37
CA LEU A 49 13.50 15.07 -4.01
C LEU A 49 14.57 14.48 -3.09
N TYR A 50 15.78 15.05 -3.07
CA TYR A 50 16.89 14.47 -2.30
C TYR A 50 16.61 14.56 -0.80
N GLY A 51 16.82 13.45 -0.09
CA GLY A 51 16.65 13.40 1.36
C GLY A 51 16.38 12.01 1.88
N LEU A 52 16.30 11.93 3.21
CA LEU A 52 15.92 10.74 3.95
C LEU A 52 14.44 10.85 4.34
N TYR A 53 13.63 9.89 3.92
CA TYR A 53 12.21 9.83 4.20
C TYR A 53 11.90 8.62 5.06
N GLN A 54 11.49 8.85 6.31
CA GLN A 54 11.04 7.79 7.21
C GLN A 54 9.66 7.28 6.78
N LEU A 55 9.48 5.97 6.73
CA LEU A 55 8.23 5.34 6.34
C LEU A 55 7.09 5.75 7.29
N VAL A 56 6.03 6.31 6.73
CA VAL A 56 4.76 6.60 7.41
C VAL A 56 3.72 5.55 7.09
N SER A 57 3.57 5.22 5.80
CA SER A 57 2.65 4.17 5.37
C SER A 57 3.12 3.49 4.08
N TYR A 58 2.74 2.24 3.93
CA TYR A 58 3.03 1.40 2.77
C TYR A 58 1.79 0.57 2.44
N CYS A 59 1.41 0.53 1.19
CA CYS A 59 0.29 -0.25 0.69
C CYS A 59 0.76 -1.08 -0.50
N LEU A 60 0.41 -2.36 -0.50
CA LEU A 60 0.64 -3.27 -1.60
C LEU A 60 -0.71 -3.87 -2.01
N ASP A 61 -1.09 -3.70 -3.27
CA ASP A 61 -2.34 -4.11 -3.91
C ASP A 61 -3.59 -3.45 -3.32
N THR A 62 -3.87 -3.62 -2.04
CA THR A 62 -5.13 -3.16 -1.43
C THR A 62 -4.94 -2.62 -0.01
N LEU A 63 -5.87 -1.76 0.41
CA LEU A 63 -5.99 -1.32 1.80
C LEU A 63 -6.48 -2.46 2.72
N PRO A 64 -6.14 -2.40 4.03
CA PRO A 64 -5.49 -1.28 4.69
C PRO A 64 -3.98 -1.21 4.44
N ALA A 65 -3.46 0.01 4.33
CA ALA A 65 -2.03 0.26 4.31
C ALA A 65 -1.38 -0.16 5.64
N SER A 66 -0.14 -0.56 5.57
CA SER A 66 0.68 -0.91 6.73
C SER A 66 1.68 0.22 7.04
N GLY A 67 2.10 0.32 8.30
CA GLY A 67 3.08 1.29 8.76
C GLY A 67 3.62 0.88 10.12
N PRO A 68 4.44 1.73 10.75
CA PRO A 68 4.98 1.44 12.08
C PRO A 68 3.86 1.14 13.11
N PRO A 69 4.05 0.14 14.01
CA PRO A 69 5.28 -0.66 14.16
C PRO A 69 5.35 -1.94 13.29
N LYS A 70 4.31 -2.27 12.50
CA LYS A 70 4.28 -3.51 11.71
C LYS A 70 5.32 -3.51 10.59
N ILE A 71 5.38 -2.42 9.85
CA ILE A 71 6.38 -2.17 8.82
C ILE A 71 7.00 -0.82 9.12
N SER A 72 8.32 -0.77 9.22
CA SER A 72 9.10 0.46 9.40
C SER A 72 10.21 0.52 8.37
N GLY A 73 10.92 1.63 8.31
CA GLY A 73 12.05 1.78 7.40
C GLY A 73 12.19 3.18 6.87
N HIS A 74 12.97 3.33 5.83
CA HIS A 74 13.21 4.62 5.21
C HIS A 74 13.58 4.48 3.74
N VAL A 75 13.42 5.57 3.01
CA VAL A 75 13.95 5.73 1.65
C VAL A 75 14.89 6.93 1.64
N THR A 76 16.11 6.73 1.18
CA THR A 76 17.06 7.80 0.91
C THR A 76 17.14 8.04 -0.58
N LEU A 77 16.86 9.26 -1.02
CA LEU A 77 17.07 9.72 -2.39
C LEU A 77 18.29 10.64 -2.41
N SER A 78 19.23 10.36 -3.31
CA SER A 78 20.48 11.11 -3.41
C SER A 78 20.89 11.34 -4.86
N HIS A 79 21.68 12.37 -5.07
CA HIS A 79 22.31 12.67 -6.36
C HIS A 79 23.81 12.74 -6.16
N ALA A 80 24.55 11.90 -6.84
CA ALA A 80 26.00 11.90 -6.81
C ALA A 80 26.54 11.66 -8.22
N THR A 81 27.52 12.45 -8.63
CA THR A 81 28.23 12.29 -9.93
C THR A 81 27.30 12.23 -11.15
N GLY A 82 26.18 12.98 -11.12
CA GLY A 82 25.22 13.02 -12.22
C GLY A 82 24.24 11.84 -12.27
N VAL A 83 24.20 11.00 -11.23
CA VAL A 83 23.29 9.86 -11.13
C VAL A 83 22.37 10.03 -9.93
N ASP A 84 21.08 9.90 -10.17
CA ASP A 84 20.06 9.84 -9.13
C ASP A 84 19.98 8.41 -8.61
N SER A 85 20.26 8.23 -7.34
CA SER A 85 20.26 6.92 -6.67
C SER A 85 19.32 6.88 -5.50
N PHE A 86 18.81 5.69 -5.18
CA PHE A 86 17.99 5.45 -4.02
C PHE A 86 18.47 4.25 -3.21
N LEU A 87 18.21 4.31 -1.93
CA LEU A 87 18.31 3.20 -1.00
C LEU A 87 16.98 3.14 -0.23
N ALA A 88 16.25 2.04 -0.35
CA ALA A 88 15.13 1.75 0.50
C ALA A 88 15.50 0.66 1.50
N VAL A 89 15.23 0.88 2.77
CA VAL A 89 15.37 -0.11 3.84
C VAL A 89 13.99 -0.34 4.42
N ILE A 90 13.55 -1.59 4.42
CA ILE A 90 12.23 -2.01 4.91
C ILE A 90 12.44 -3.06 6.00
N VAL A 91 11.75 -2.89 7.10
CA VAL A 91 11.81 -3.77 8.26
C VAL A 91 10.39 -4.24 8.58
N ASN A 92 10.09 -5.49 8.32
CA ASN A 92 8.89 -6.14 8.81
C ASN A 92 9.09 -6.55 10.27
N GLN A 93 8.07 -6.38 11.10
CA GLN A 93 8.14 -6.72 12.52
C GLN A 93 8.60 -8.18 12.73
N GLY A 94 9.70 -8.35 13.46
CA GLY A 94 10.28 -9.68 13.74
C GLY A 94 11.13 -10.26 12.60
N GLN A 95 11.39 -9.51 11.54
CA GLN A 95 12.25 -9.93 10.43
C GLN A 95 13.52 -9.08 10.34
N ALA A 96 14.53 -9.60 9.67
CA ALA A 96 15.74 -8.83 9.36
C ALA A 96 15.40 -7.72 8.34
N PRO A 97 16.11 -6.57 8.39
CA PRO A 97 15.94 -5.51 7.40
C PRO A 97 16.23 -6.01 5.97
N GLU A 98 15.35 -5.64 5.06
CA GLU A 98 15.56 -5.81 3.63
C GLU A 98 15.96 -4.48 3.01
N SER A 99 16.90 -4.49 2.09
CA SER A 99 17.34 -3.28 1.39
C SER A 99 17.25 -3.43 -0.11
N ILE A 100 16.78 -2.37 -0.76
CA ILE A 100 16.72 -2.23 -2.21
C ILE A 100 17.62 -1.06 -2.58
N LEU A 101 18.62 -1.31 -3.39
CA LEU A 101 19.54 -0.29 -3.89
C LEU A 101 19.36 -0.16 -5.40
N GLY A 102 19.36 1.08 -5.90
CA GLY A 102 19.22 1.30 -7.34
C GLY A 102 19.27 2.78 -7.72
N THR A 103 18.70 3.05 -8.88
CA THR A 103 18.62 4.39 -9.47
C THR A 103 17.18 4.79 -9.71
N TYR A 104 16.93 6.09 -9.80
CA TYR A 104 15.64 6.60 -10.21
C TYR A 104 15.79 7.71 -11.25
N THR A 105 14.75 7.92 -12.02
CA THR A 105 14.60 9.04 -12.94
C THR A 105 13.22 9.68 -12.75
N HIS A 106 13.09 10.96 -13.10
CA HIS A 106 11.82 11.68 -13.08
C HIS A 106 11.61 12.38 -14.43
N PRO A 107 11.23 11.64 -15.48
CA PRO A 107 11.13 12.14 -16.84
C PRO A 107 10.04 13.20 -17.04
N LEU A 108 9.04 13.26 -16.16
CA LEU A 108 7.96 14.25 -16.14
C LEU A 108 7.87 14.88 -14.76
N PRO A 109 7.26 16.06 -14.60
CA PRO A 109 7.20 16.78 -13.33
C PRO A 109 6.64 15.98 -12.15
N ASP A 110 5.73 15.02 -12.39
CA ASP A 110 5.08 14.20 -11.37
C ASP A 110 5.34 12.70 -11.55
N SER A 111 6.22 12.31 -12.48
CA SER A 111 6.54 10.90 -12.71
C SER A 111 7.87 10.52 -12.05
N ILE A 112 7.94 9.29 -11.59
CA ILE A 112 9.15 8.68 -11.06
C ILE A 112 9.28 7.27 -11.62
N HIS A 113 10.50 6.90 -12.02
CA HIS A 113 10.81 5.55 -12.45
C HIS A 113 12.01 5.05 -11.64
N VAL A 114 11.75 4.05 -10.83
CA VAL A 114 12.73 3.46 -9.91
C VAL A 114 13.13 2.10 -10.46
N THR A 115 14.44 1.84 -10.54
CA THR A 115 15.00 0.53 -10.89
C THR A 115 16.03 0.12 -9.84
N GLY A 116 15.93 -1.10 -9.33
CA GLY A 116 16.81 -1.54 -8.26
C GLY A 116 16.95 -3.04 -8.18
N VAL A 117 17.71 -3.47 -7.20
CA VAL A 117 17.95 -4.88 -6.90
C VAL A 117 17.70 -5.12 -5.42
N VAL A 118 16.92 -6.15 -5.12
CA VAL A 118 16.71 -6.71 -3.78
C VAL A 118 17.32 -8.12 -3.72
N LYS A 119 17.82 -8.49 -2.56
CA LYS A 119 18.26 -9.89 -2.34
C LYS A 119 17.12 -10.69 -1.71
N VAL A 120 16.62 -11.68 -2.43
CA VAL A 120 15.63 -12.63 -1.94
C VAL A 120 16.31 -13.99 -1.75
N SER A 121 16.36 -14.46 -0.51
CA SER A 121 17.07 -15.70 -0.15
C SER A 121 18.53 -15.73 -0.65
N GLY A 122 19.20 -14.58 -0.65
CA GLY A 122 20.58 -14.43 -1.12
C GLY A 122 20.75 -14.19 -2.62
N PHE A 123 19.72 -14.37 -3.43
CA PHE A 123 19.76 -14.17 -4.88
C PHE A 123 19.32 -12.74 -5.25
N PRO A 124 20.03 -12.07 -6.17
CA PRO A 124 19.63 -10.76 -6.64
C PRO A 124 18.40 -10.86 -7.53
N VAL A 125 17.38 -10.07 -7.22
CA VAL A 125 16.13 -9.96 -7.98
C VAL A 125 15.96 -8.51 -8.38
N SER A 126 15.74 -8.25 -9.67
CA SER A 126 15.49 -6.91 -10.18
C SER A 126 14.06 -6.49 -9.86
N VAL A 127 13.95 -5.25 -9.43
CA VAL A 127 12.67 -4.58 -9.14
C VAL A 127 12.57 -3.30 -9.95
N GLU A 128 11.37 -2.98 -10.40
CA GLU A 128 11.07 -1.79 -11.18
C GLU A 128 9.75 -1.19 -10.68
N VAL A 129 9.72 0.14 -10.52
CA VAL A 129 8.52 0.88 -10.09
C VAL A 129 8.32 2.10 -10.99
N PRO A 130 7.66 1.94 -12.15
CA PRO A 130 7.10 3.08 -12.86
C PRO A 130 5.94 3.65 -12.05
N GLY A 131 5.97 4.96 -11.79
CA GLY A 131 4.97 5.56 -10.91
C GLY A 131 4.87 7.07 -11.01
N ARG A 132 4.08 7.60 -10.10
CA ARG A 132 3.91 9.03 -9.88
C ARG A 132 4.24 9.39 -8.45
N PHE A 133 4.58 10.67 -8.23
CA PHE A 133 4.90 11.15 -6.91
C PHE A 133 4.30 12.53 -6.65
N MET A 134 4.28 12.89 -5.37
CA MET A 134 3.98 14.21 -4.86
C MET A 134 4.88 14.47 -3.65
N LEU A 135 5.51 15.64 -3.61
CA LEU A 135 6.25 16.11 -2.45
C LEU A 135 5.56 17.36 -1.90
N GLN A 136 5.07 17.28 -0.68
CA GLN A 136 4.41 18.39 0.02
C GLN A 136 4.89 18.45 1.46
N GLN A 137 5.33 19.63 1.93
CA GLN A 137 5.70 19.87 3.33
C GLN A 137 6.61 18.78 3.93
N ASN A 138 7.65 18.39 3.22
CA ASN A 138 8.58 17.32 3.62
C ASN A 138 7.98 15.89 3.60
N THR A 139 6.79 15.70 3.05
CA THR A 139 6.17 14.38 2.88
C THR A 139 6.23 13.96 1.42
N LEU A 140 6.96 12.89 1.16
CA LEU A 140 7.03 12.23 -0.15
C LEU A 140 5.97 11.14 -0.22
N SER A 141 5.08 11.25 -1.20
CA SER A 141 4.08 10.23 -1.52
C SER A 141 4.36 9.69 -2.92
N VAL A 142 4.50 8.39 -3.04
CA VAL A 142 4.77 7.69 -4.31
C VAL A 142 3.69 6.64 -4.52
N SER A 143 3.21 6.53 -5.75
CA SER A 143 2.32 5.44 -6.17
C SER A 143 2.75 4.92 -7.54
N GLY A 144 2.62 3.61 -7.74
CA GLY A 144 3.04 2.99 -8.98
C GLY A 144 2.75 1.50 -9.04
N ARG A 145 3.44 0.83 -9.95
CA ARG A 145 3.40 -0.61 -10.09
C ARG A 145 4.76 -1.20 -9.75
N LEU A 146 4.81 -2.01 -8.72
CA LEU A 146 6.00 -2.80 -8.40
C LEU A 146 6.06 -4.02 -9.34
N ALA A 147 6.99 -4.02 -10.25
CA ALA A 147 7.31 -5.16 -11.10
C ALA A 147 8.56 -5.88 -10.53
N VAL A 148 8.44 -7.18 -10.37
CA VAL A 148 9.53 -8.05 -9.93
C VAL A 148 9.75 -9.10 -11.02
N THR A 149 10.99 -9.35 -11.39
CA THR A 149 11.30 -10.32 -12.45
C THR A 149 10.70 -11.70 -12.11
N GLY A 150 9.87 -12.20 -13.01
CA GLY A 150 9.21 -13.52 -12.87
C GLY A 150 7.92 -13.52 -12.06
N ALA A 151 7.43 -12.36 -11.60
CA ALA A 151 6.17 -12.24 -10.87
C ALA A 151 5.18 -11.28 -11.57
N SER A 152 3.90 -11.40 -11.25
CA SER A 152 2.89 -10.43 -11.67
C SER A 152 3.14 -9.09 -10.98
N PRO A 153 2.94 -7.95 -11.67
CA PRO A 153 3.14 -6.65 -11.06
C PRO A 153 2.06 -6.37 -10.00
N HIS A 154 2.48 -5.72 -8.91
CA HIS A 154 1.63 -5.31 -7.80
C HIS A 154 1.40 -3.80 -7.79
N SER A 155 0.24 -3.32 -7.39
CA SER A 155 0.06 -1.91 -7.12
C SER A 155 0.73 -1.53 -5.81
N LEU A 156 1.42 -0.38 -5.80
CA LEU A 156 2.24 0.08 -4.68
C LEU A 156 1.88 1.53 -4.35
N SER A 157 1.79 1.84 -3.06
CA SER A 157 1.96 3.21 -2.60
C SER A 157 2.82 3.28 -1.35
N PHE A 158 3.60 4.36 -1.26
CA PHE A 158 4.52 4.67 -0.18
C PHE A 158 4.32 6.11 0.25
N VAL A 159 4.31 6.37 1.54
CA VAL A 159 4.36 7.70 2.13
C VAL A 159 5.50 7.75 3.13
N GLY A 160 6.40 8.70 2.96
CA GLY A 160 7.51 8.93 3.85
C GLY A 160 7.64 10.41 4.21
N ALA A 161 8.04 10.70 5.46
CA ALA A 161 8.28 12.06 5.96
C ALA A 161 9.77 12.28 6.26
N ARG A 162 10.28 13.51 5.98
CA ARG A 162 11.62 13.97 6.38
C ARG A 162 11.65 14.34 7.85
#